data_33f96afcba6392fa666fba1da84fb706
#
_entry.id   33f96afcba6392fa666fba1da84fb706
#
_cell.length_a   1.000
_cell.length_b   1.000
_cell.length_c   1.000
_cell.angle_alpha   90.00
_cell.angle_beta   90.00
_cell.angle_gamma   90.00
#
_symmetry.space_group_name_H-M   'P 1'
#
loop_
_entity.id
_entity.type
_entity.pdbx_description
1 polymer ?
#
loop_
_entity_poly.entity_id
_entity_poly.type
_entity_poly.pdbx_seq_one_letter_code
_entity_poly.pdbx_strand_id
1 'polypeptide(L)'
;MMPLKVQSLAVSFPGLATPVLSIANLEIAAGSRVALTGGSGSGKSTLLNIIAGLERVGSGHVVWGGQDIARLSEGRRDRWRAENVGLVMQDFHLFAGLSALDNVLLPARLSRVSTPDLVKRAHELIETVGLKRTGQPVETMSRGEMQRVAIARALLRKPGVIIADEPTASLDVENGEAVGDLLLSVAAGAGSTLVVATHDQRMIERLDRRIVLRGGCIVGDDVVGKVPV
;
A
#
# COMPACT_ATOMS: atom_id res chain seq x y z
N MET A 1 3.36 9.35 10.54
CA MET A 1 4.42 8.36 10.22
C MET A 1 4.41 7.23 11.22
N MET A 2 4.50 5.97 10.78
CA MET A 2 4.47 4.82 11.66
C MET A 2 5.61 3.85 11.32
N PRO A 3 6.49 3.48 12.27
CA PRO A 3 7.49 2.43 12.06
C PRO A 3 6.83 1.07 12.08
N LEU A 4 7.36 0.13 11.28
CA LEU A 4 6.98 -1.29 11.30
C LEU A 4 8.04 -2.11 12.00
N LYS A 5 7.58 -3.08 12.78
CA LYS A 5 8.39 -4.18 13.29
C LYS A 5 7.64 -5.49 13.12
N VAL A 6 8.25 -6.42 12.37
CA VAL A 6 7.76 -7.80 12.21
C VAL A 6 8.73 -8.72 12.91
N GLN A 7 8.23 -9.65 13.73
CA GLN A 7 9.06 -10.57 14.49
C GLN A 7 8.48 -11.98 14.44
N SER A 8 9.34 -12.96 14.13
CA SER A 8 9.03 -14.41 14.14
C SER A 8 7.74 -14.74 13.37
N LEU A 9 7.51 -14.03 12.24
CA LEU A 9 6.33 -14.22 11.40
C LEU A 9 6.45 -15.52 10.63
N ALA A 10 5.48 -16.41 10.80
CA ALA A 10 5.31 -17.59 9.96
C ALA A 10 3.86 -17.70 9.47
N VAL A 11 3.71 -17.93 8.17
CA VAL A 11 2.40 -18.05 7.51
C VAL A 11 2.37 -19.30 6.64
N SER A 12 1.40 -20.16 6.91
CA SER A 12 1.16 -21.37 6.13
C SER A 12 -0.31 -21.41 5.69
N PHE A 13 -0.56 -21.93 4.51
CA PHE A 13 -1.92 -22.17 4.04
C PHE A 13 -2.19 -23.69 3.95
N PRO A 14 -3.43 -24.13 4.17
CA PRO A 14 -3.80 -25.52 4.02
C PRO A 14 -3.39 -26.08 2.66
N GLY A 15 -2.80 -27.28 2.64
CA GLY A 15 -2.35 -27.95 1.41
C GLY A 15 -0.94 -27.58 0.93
N LEU A 16 -0.25 -26.64 1.57
CA LEU A 16 1.15 -26.35 1.28
C LEU A 16 2.07 -27.04 2.30
N ALA A 17 3.13 -27.69 1.81
CA ALA A 17 4.10 -28.40 2.66
C ALA A 17 5.06 -27.45 3.39
N THR A 18 5.25 -26.25 2.88
CA THR A 18 6.17 -25.24 3.44
C THR A 18 5.43 -23.92 3.71
N PRO A 19 5.87 -23.15 4.72
CA PRO A 19 5.33 -21.80 4.95
C PRO A 19 5.49 -20.93 3.71
N VAL A 20 4.47 -20.13 3.41
CA VAL A 20 4.52 -19.09 2.36
C VAL A 20 5.37 -17.91 2.78
N LEU A 21 5.42 -17.63 4.11
CA LEU A 21 6.31 -16.64 4.69
C LEU A 21 6.98 -17.20 5.95
N SER A 22 8.28 -16.89 6.08
CA SER A 22 9.08 -17.15 7.29
C SER A 22 10.06 -15.97 7.48
N ILE A 23 9.67 -14.99 8.27
CA ILE A 23 10.42 -13.74 8.49
C ILE A 23 10.79 -13.66 9.97
N ALA A 24 12.09 -13.81 10.26
CA ALA A 24 12.60 -13.75 11.62
C ALA A 24 12.48 -12.34 12.20
N ASN A 25 12.94 -11.35 11.44
CA ASN A 25 12.86 -9.93 11.80
C ASN A 25 12.79 -9.05 10.56
N LEU A 26 11.97 -8.00 10.61
CA LEU A 26 11.93 -6.92 9.64
C LEU A 26 11.58 -5.64 10.37
N GLU A 27 12.39 -4.60 10.21
CA GLU A 27 12.11 -3.27 10.74
C GLU A 27 12.10 -2.25 9.60
N ILE A 28 11.08 -1.39 9.57
CA ILE A 28 10.97 -0.27 8.63
C ILE A 28 10.80 1.00 9.48
N ALA A 29 11.71 1.94 9.31
CA ALA A 29 11.64 3.21 10.01
C ALA A 29 10.42 4.05 9.56
N ALA A 30 9.90 4.88 10.45
CA ALA A 30 8.81 5.79 10.13
C ALA A 30 9.19 6.75 8.99
N GLY A 31 8.32 6.91 8.01
CA GLY A 31 8.54 7.79 6.86
C GLY A 31 9.47 7.23 5.78
N SER A 32 10.02 6.02 5.94
CA SER A 32 10.83 5.36 4.90
C SER A 32 9.98 5.00 3.69
N ARG A 33 10.63 5.00 2.52
CA ARG A 33 10.08 4.54 1.24
C ARG A 33 10.79 3.24 0.84
N VAL A 34 10.07 2.12 0.90
CA VAL A 34 10.67 0.79 0.79
C VAL A 34 10.12 0.06 -0.42
N ALA A 35 11.03 -0.47 -1.26
CA ALA A 35 10.72 -1.43 -2.30
C ALA A 35 10.73 -2.86 -1.72
N LEU A 36 9.67 -3.61 -1.96
CA LEU A 36 9.59 -5.05 -1.72
C LEU A 36 9.68 -5.77 -3.06
N THR A 37 10.78 -6.48 -3.30
CA THR A 37 11.07 -7.13 -4.57
C THR A 37 11.16 -8.64 -4.42
N GLY A 38 11.07 -9.37 -5.53
CA GLY A 38 11.17 -10.83 -5.56
C GLY A 38 10.37 -11.42 -6.72
N GLY A 39 10.66 -12.66 -7.08
CA GLY A 39 9.96 -13.35 -8.16
C GLY A 39 8.47 -13.58 -7.88
N SER A 40 7.73 -14.03 -8.90
CA SER A 40 6.34 -14.46 -8.69
C SER A 40 6.30 -15.59 -7.65
N GLY A 41 5.29 -15.58 -6.78
CA GLY A 41 5.16 -16.56 -5.70
C GLY A 41 6.16 -16.43 -4.55
N SER A 42 6.97 -15.37 -4.48
CA SER A 42 7.94 -15.17 -3.38
C SER A 42 7.32 -14.77 -2.05
N GLY A 43 6.01 -14.45 -2.01
CA GLY A 43 5.29 -14.04 -0.80
C GLY A 43 5.07 -12.53 -0.65
N LYS A 44 5.40 -11.69 -1.66
CA LYS A 44 5.25 -10.21 -1.57
C LYS A 44 3.82 -9.78 -1.22
N SER A 45 2.83 -10.18 -2.01
CA SER A 45 1.43 -9.79 -1.78
C SER A 45 0.91 -10.35 -0.45
N THR A 46 1.33 -11.56 -0.05
CA THR A 46 1.01 -12.11 1.27
C THR A 46 1.58 -11.24 2.39
N LEU A 47 2.86 -10.83 2.28
CA LEU A 47 3.46 -9.93 3.27
C LEU A 47 2.75 -8.57 3.29
N LEU A 48 2.46 -7.99 2.12
CA LEU A 48 1.69 -6.73 2.05
C LEU A 48 0.32 -6.85 2.71
N ASN A 49 -0.42 -7.92 2.43
CA ASN A 49 -1.74 -8.17 3.03
C ASN A 49 -1.66 -8.28 4.56
N ILE A 50 -0.63 -8.94 5.07
CA ILE A 50 -0.41 -9.10 6.51
C ILE A 50 -0.07 -7.76 7.16
N ILE A 51 0.90 -7.03 6.64
CA ILE A 51 1.28 -5.72 7.22
C ILE A 51 0.20 -4.67 7.02
N ALA A 52 -0.67 -4.82 6.01
CA ALA A 52 -1.89 -4.04 5.84
C ALA A 52 -3.00 -4.41 6.83
N GLY A 53 -2.90 -5.53 7.52
CA GLY A 53 -3.96 -6.05 8.39
C GLY A 53 -5.15 -6.64 7.63
N LEU A 54 -4.97 -7.06 6.36
CA LEU A 54 -5.98 -7.76 5.57
C LEU A 54 -6.04 -9.24 5.95
N GLU A 55 -4.88 -9.85 6.19
CA GLU A 55 -4.78 -11.27 6.54
C GLU A 55 -4.38 -11.46 8.01
N ARG A 56 -4.81 -12.58 8.58
CA ARG A 56 -4.38 -13.01 9.91
C ARG A 56 -3.03 -13.71 9.80
N VAL A 57 -2.21 -13.53 10.83
CA VAL A 57 -0.98 -14.30 11.01
C VAL A 57 -1.23 -15.51 11.88
N GLY A 58 -0.64 -16.64 11.52
CA GLY A 58 -0.68 -17.86 12.35
C GLY A 58 0.22 -17.74 13.58
N SER A 59 1.39 -17.11 13.42
CA SER A 59 2.35 -16.88 14.51
C SER A 59 3.20 -15.64 14.23
N GLY A 60 3.78 -15.08 15.29
CA GLY A 60 4.62 -13.89 15.22
C GLY A 60 3.89 -12.60 15.57
N HIS A 61 4.58 -11.49 15.34
CA HIS A 61 4.12 -10.14 15.67
C HIS A 61 4.24 -9.21 14.47
N VAL A 62 3.28 -8.31 14.31
CA VAL A 62 3.29 -7.23 13.31
C VAL A 62 2.92 -5.94 14.04
N VAL A 63 3.92 -5.14 14.34
CA VAL A 63 3.77 -3.95 15.20
C VAL A 63 3.95 -2.69 14.36
N TRP A 64 2.91 -1.88 14.27
CA TRP A 64 2.93 -0.55 13.68
C TRP A 64 2.78 0.52 14.75
N GLY A 65 3.78 1.42 14.88
CA GLY A 65 3.70 2.53 15.83
C GLY A 65 3.43 2.09 17.28
N GLY A 66 3.88 0.89 17.68
CA GLY A 66 3.64 0.32 19.01
C GLY A 66 2.38 -0.56 19.12
N GLN A 67 1.50 -0.58 18.10
CA GLN A 67 0.31 -1.43 18.09
C GLN A 67 0.60 -2.76 17.37
N ASP A 68 0.51 -3.87 18.08
CA ASP A 68 0.58 -5.21 17.47
C ASP A 68 -0.76 -5.59 16.82
N ILE A 69 -0.82 -5.48 15.49
CA ILE A 69 -2.03 -5.76 14.72
C ILE A 69 -2.32 -7.25 14.56
N ALA A 70 -1.31 -8.11 14.75
CA ALA A 70 -1.48 -9.56 14.73
C ALA A 70 -2.38 -10.06 15.87
N ARG A 71 -2.40 -9.33 16.99
CA ARG A 71 -3.20 -9.68 18.19
C ARG A 71 -4.59 -9.05 18.20
N LEU A 72 -4.91 -8.19 17.24
CA LEU A 72 -6.22 -7.57 17.16
C LEU A 72 -7.28 -8.59 16.73
N SER A 73 -8.46 -8.48 17.32
CA SER A 73 -9.65 -9.14 16.75
C SER A 73 -9.95 -8.57 15.36
N GLU A 74 -10.68 -9.30 14.53
CA GLU A 74 -10.99 -8.91 13.15
C GLU A 74 -11.56 -7.49 13.06
N GLY A 75 -12.63 -7.20 13.79
CA GLY A 75 -13.25 -5.87 13.75
C GLY A 75 -12.33 -4.75 14.30
N ARG A 76 -11.41 -5.05 15.25
CA ARG A 76 -10.41 -4.07 15.70
C ARG A 76 -9.33 -3.86 14.65
N ARG A 77 -8.90 -4.91 13.96
CA ARG A 77 -7.91 -4.84 12.88
C ARG A 77 -8.47 -4.09 11.68
N ASP A 78 -9.74 -4.31 11.31
CA ASP A 78 -10.42 -3.58 10.25
C ASP A 78 -10.52 -2.09 10.55
N ARG A 79 -10.86 -1.73 11.79
CA ARG A 79 -10.89 -0.33 12.22
C ARG A 79 -9.51 0.28 12.17
N TRP A 80 -8.51 -0.40 12.70
CA TRP A 80 -7.12 0.04 12.67
C TRP A 80 -6.64 0.28 11.23
N ARG A 81 -6.90 -0.67 10.31
CA ARG A 81 -6.58 -0.54 8.88
C ARG A 81 -7.26 0.67 8.27
N ALA A 82 -8.55 0.81 8.49
CA ALA A 82 -9.33 1.93 7.95
C ALA A 82 -8.81 3.30 8.41
N GLU A 83 -8.17 3.40 9.56
CA GLU A 83 -7.64 4.63 10.13
C GLU A 83 -6.18 4.90 9.74
N ASN A 84 -5.39 3.87 9.51
CA ASN A 84 -3.94 3.98 9.45
C ASN A 84 -3.33 3.61 8.11
N VAL A 85 -4.05 2.87 7.23
CA VAL A 85 -3.48 2.30 6.00
C VAL A 85 -4.20 2.82 4.77
N GLY A 86 -3.43 3.36 3.82
CA GLY A 86 -3.86 3.62 2.46
C GLY A 86 -3.39 2.48 1.55
N LEU A 87 -4.33 1.84 0.85
CA LEU A 87 -4.04 0.72 -0.06
C LEU A 87 -4.16 1.15 -1.52
N VAL A 88 -3.13 0.85 -2.30
CA VAL A 88 -3.08 1.01 -3.76
C VAL A 88 -2.77 -0.36 -4.35
N MET A 89 -3.78 -1.00 -4.94
CA MET A 89 -3.67 -2.37 -5.44
C MET A 89 -3.52 -2.38 -6.97
N GLN A 90 -2.94 -3.44 -7.50
CA GLN A 90 -2.71 -3.62 -8.93
C GLN A 90 -3.98 -3.49 -9.78
N ASP A 91 -5.10 -4.06 -9.33
CA ASP A 91 -6.39 -4.03 -10.02
C ASP A 91 -7.28 -2.84 -9.62
N PHE A 92 -6.69 -1.82 -8.98
CA PHE A 92 -7.37 -0.59 -8.52
C PHE A 92 -8.52 -0.81 -7.53
N HIS A 93 -9.28 -1.89 -7.65
CA HIS A 93 -10.49 -2.21 -6.87
C HIS A 93 -11.45 -1.02 -6.76
N LEU A 94 -11.71 -0.36 -7.90
CA LEU A 94 -12.73 0.68 -7.99
C LEU A 94 -14.10 0.04 -8.25
N PHE A 95 -15.13 0.66 -7.70
CA PHE A 95 -16.49 0.21 -7.88
C PHE A 95 -17.07 0.83 -9.15
N ALA A 96 -17.40 -0.02 -10.11
CA ALA A 96 -18.12 0.36 -11.31
C ALA A 96 -19.50 0.96 -10.95
N GLY A 97 -19.99 1.88 -11.76
CA GLY A 97 -21.22 2.61 -11.50
C GLY A 97 -21.07 3.78 -10.52
N LEU A 98 -19.91 3.93 -9.88
CA LEU A 98 -19.61 5.08 -9.02
C LEU A 98 -18.69 6.07 -9.72
N SER A 99 -18.87 7.35 -9.41
CA SER A 99 -17.96 8.41 -9.87
C SER A 99 -16.58 8.30 -9.23
N ALA A 100 -15.60 9.04 -9.76
CA ALA A 100 -14.30 9.20 -9.11
C ALA A 100 -14.43 9.66 -7.67
N LEU A 101 -15.24 10.69 -7.43
CA LEU A 101 -15.50 11.24 -6.09
C LEU A 101 -16.12 10.21 -5.15
N ASP A 102 -17.12 9.47 -5.63
CA ASP A 102 -17.80 8.46 -4.82
C ASP A 102 -16.85 7.29 -4.46
N ASN A 103 -16.00 6.87 -5.40
CA ASN A 103 -14.95 5.88 -5.13
C ASN A 103 -13.94 6.36 -4.08
N VAL A 104 -13.52 7.63 -4.13
CA VAL A 104 -12.63 8.22 -3.13
C VAL A 104 -13.31 8.25 -1.76
N LEU A 105 -14.59 8.63 -1.70
CA LEU A 105 -15.35 8.75 -0.45
C LEU A 105 -15.82 7.41 0.13
N LEU A 106 -15.84 6.34 -0.68
CA LEU A 106 -16.43 5.06 -0.32
C LEU A 106 -15.93 4.49 1.02
N PRO A 107 -14.62 4.45 1.34
CA PRO A 107 -14.14 3.94 2.63
C PRO A 107 -14.68 4.73 3.83
N ALA A 108 -14.81 6.04 3.71
CA ALA A 108 -15.36 6.88 4.78
C ALA A 108 -16.86 6.67 4.96
N ARG A 109 -17.61 6.50 3.86
CA ARG A 109 -19.05 6.20 3.89
C ARG A 109 -19.33 4.85 4.52
N LEU A 110 -18.60 3.80 4.12
CA LEU A 110 -18.74 2.45 4.67
C LEU A 110 -18.42 2.40 6.17
N SER A 111 -17.41 3.15 6.60
CA SER A 111 -17.04 3.29 8.01
C SER A 111 -17.95 4.25 8.80
N ARG A 112 -18.96 4.88 8.15
CA ARG A 112 -19.87 5.88 8.73
C ARG A 112 -19.17 7.08 9.38
N VAL A 113 -18.02 7.48 8.81
CA VAL A 113 -17.22 8.63 9.29
C VAL A 113 -17.16 9.77 8.27
N SER A 114 -18.03 9.76 7.26
CA SER A 114 -18.09 10.82 6.24
C SER A 114 -18.54 12.13 6.88
N THR A 115 -17.71 13.15 6.74
CA THR A 115 -17.97 14.52 7.22
C THR A 115 -17.82 15.52 6.07
N PRO A 116 -18.36 16.76 6.18
CA PRO A 116 -18.13 17.80 5.18
C PRO A 116 -16.64 18.05 4.89
N ASP A 117 -15.78 18.00 5.91
CA ASP A 117 -14.32 18.15 5.75
C ASP A 117 -13.71 17.03 4.93
N LEU A 118 -14.15 15.77 5.11
CA LEU A 118 -13.69 14.64 4.28
C LEU A 118 -14.18 14.77 2.84
N VAL A 119 -15.37 15.30 2.61
CA VAL A 119 -15.88 15.57 1.26
C VAL A 119 -15.03 16.64 0.58
N LYS A 120 -14.76 17.76 1.28
CA LYS A 120 -13.87 18.81 0.79
C LYS A 120 -12.49 18.24 0.46
N ARG A 121 -11.91 17.46 1.38
CA ARG A 121 -10.62 16.81 1.16
C ARG A 121 -10.63 15.86 -0.02
N ALA A 122 -11.71 15.13 -0.27
CA ALA A 122 -11.83 14.25 -1.44
C ALA A 122 -11.72 15.05 -2.75
N HIS A 123 -12.36 16.21 -2.83
CA HIS A 123 -12.23 17.12 -3.99
C HIS A 123 -10.78 17.60 -4.15
N GLU A 124 -10.16 18.09 -3.07
CA GLU A 124 -8.75 18.51 -3.08
C GLU A 124 -7.80 17.39 -3.54
N LEU A 125 -8.04 16.16 -3.09
CA LEU A 125 -7.23 15.01 -3.50
C LEU A 125 -7.41 14.67 -4.98
N ILE A 126 -8.63 14.72 -5.52
CA ILE A 126 -8.89 14.50 -6.94
C ILE A 126 -8.17 15.54 -7.78
N GLU A 127 -8.15 16.79 -7.38
CA GLU A 127 -7.38 17.85 -8.05
C GLU A 127 -5.86 17.59 -7.94
N THR A 128 -5.39 17.22 -6.74
CA THR A 128 -3.97 16.90 -6.48
C THR A 128 -3.46 15.77 -7.36
N VAL A 129 -4.27 14.75 -7.62
CA VAL A 129 -3.90 13.66 -8.53
C VAL A 129 -4.13 13.99 -10.01
N GLY A 130 -4.46 15.26 -10.33
CA GLY A 130 -4.59 15.74 -11.71
C GLY A 130 -5.86 15.32 -12.44
N LEU A 131 -6.92 14.95 -11.72
CA LEU A 131 -8.22 14.62 -12.30
C LEU A 131 -9.13 15.85 -12.33
N LYS A 132 -9.69 16.17 -13.50
CA LYS A 132 -10.54 17.36 -13.70
C LYS A 132 -12.03 17.10 -13.51
N ARG A 133 -12.48 15.84 -13.63
CA ARG A 133 -13.90 15.47 -13.66
C ARG A 133 -14.26 14.57 -12.48
N THR A 134 -14.62 15.18 -11.38
CA THR A 134 -14.97 14.46 -10.14
C THR A 134 -16.18 13.54 -10.27
N GLY A 135 -17.16 13.92 -11.10
CA GLY A 135 -18.38 13.17 -11.35
C GLY A 135 -18.30 12.10 -12.45
N GLN A 136 -17.12 11.92 -13.09
CA GLN A 136 -16.96 10.94 -14.16
C GLN A 136 -17.04 9.51 -13.60
N PRO A 137 -17.88 8.61 -14.20
CA PRO A 137 -17.91 7.20 -13.85
C PRO A 137 -16.55 6.53 -14.14
N VAL A 138 -16.06 5.71 -13.19
CA VAL A 138 -14.70 5.15 -13.29
C VAL A 138 -14.52 4.20 -14.48
N GLU A 139 -15.55 3.52 -14.93
CA GLU A 139 -15.53 2.65 -16.11
C GLU A 139 -15.28 3.39 -17.45
N THR A 140 -15.44 4.71 -17.46
CA THR A 140 -15.15 5.55 -18.64
C THR A 140 -13.77 6.18 -18.59
N MET A 141 -12.98 5.87 -17.56
CA MET A 141 -11.64 6.40 -17.34
C MET A 141 -10.56 5.52 -17.96
N SER A 142 -9.44 6.11 -18.35
CA SER A 142 -8.22 5.38 -18.67
C SER A 142 -7.66 4.66 -17.44
N ARG A 143 -6.81 3.65 -17.64
CA ARG A 143 -6.16 2.93 -16.53
C ARG A 143 -5.34 3.87 -15.64
N GLY A 144 -4.64 4.84 -16.24
CA GLY A 144 -3.89 5.85 -15.48
C GLY A 144 -4.78 6.77 -14.65
N GLU A 145 -5.95 7.16 -15.15
CA GLU A 145 -6.94 7.92 -14.37
C GLU A 145 -7.53 7.07 -13.23
N MET A 146 -7.87 5.81 -13.50
CA MET A 146 -8.34 4.88 -12.47
C MET A 146 -7.31 4.69 -11.35
N GLN A 147 -6.01 4.56 -11.70
CA GLN A 147 -4.94 4.47 -10.72
C GLN A 147 -4.84 5.74 -9.86
N ARG A 148 -4.99 6.92 -10.45
CA ARG A 148 -5.02 8.19 -9.71
C ARG A 148 -6.23 8.27 -8.75
N VAL A 149 -7.39 7.77 -9.15
CA VAL A 149 -8.55 7.65 -8.23
C VAL A 149 -8.22 6.72 -7.06
N ALA A 150 -7.57 5.57 -7.31
CA ALA A 150 -7.17 4.64 -6.26
C ALA A 150 -6.16 5.27 -5.27
N ILE A 151 -5.21 6.06 -5.77
CA ILE A 151 -4.27 6.83 -4.94
C ILE A 151 -5.01 7.87 -4.10
N ALA A 152 -5.91 8.68 -4.70
CA ALA A 152 -6.70 9.67 -3.97
C ALA A 152 -7.54 9.01 -2.86
N ARG A 153 -8.18 7.85 -3.16
CA ARG A 153 -8.92 7.06 -2.17
C ARG A 153 -8.03 6.60 -1.02
N ALA A 154 -6.83 6.12 -1.31
CA ALA A 154 -5.88 5.67 -0.29
C ALA A 154 -5.48 6.80 0.67
N LEU A 155 -5.43 8.05 0.20
CA LEU A 155 -5.00 9.22 0.96
C LEU A 155 -6.11 9.92 1.75
N LEU A 156 -7.38 9.58 1.53
CA LEU A 156 -8.52 10.32 2.07
C LEU A 156 -8.43 10.52 3.59
N ARG A 157 -8.07 9.47 4.31
CA ARG A 157 -8.03 9.47 5.78
C ARG A 157 -6.68 9.82 6.38
N LYS A 158 -5.75 10.40 5.60
CA LYS A 158 -4.39 10.77 6.05
C LYS A 158 -3.66 9.58 6.69
N PRO A 159 -3.48 8.46 5.95
CA PRO A 159 -2.90 7.25 6.52
C PRO A 159 -1.46 7.49 6.99
N GLY A 160 -1.07 6.85 8.09
CA GLY A 160 0.32 6.81 8.54
C GLY A 160 1.20 5.88 7.71
N VAL A 161 0.56 4.98 6.94
CA VAL A 161 1.22 3.99 6.07
C VAL A 161 0.50 3.93 4.73
N ILE A 162 1.27 3.90 3.64
CA ILE A 162 0.77 3.63 2.28
C ILE A 162 1.41 2.32 1.83
N ILE A 163 0.57 1.38 1.39
CA ILE A 163 0.98 0.09 0.85
C ILE A 163 0.51 0.02 -0.60
N ALA A 164 1.44 -0.20 -1.52
CA ALA A 164 1.16 -0.31 -2.94
C ALA A 164 1.64 -1.67 -3.48
N ASP A 165 0.76 -2.41 -4.15
CA ASP A 165 1.10 -3.66 -4.83
C ASP A 165 1.07 -3.43 -6.33
N GLU A 166 2.25 -3.49 -6.98
CA GLU A 166 2.48 -3.30 -8.42
C GLU A 166 1.75 -2.06 -9.01
N PRO A 167 1.93 -0.86 -8.42
CA PRO A 167 1.09 0.30 -8.75
C PRO A 167 1.24 0.80 -10.19
N THR A 168 2.27 0.37 -10.92
CA THR A 168 2.56 0.79 -12.29
C THR A 168 2.43 -0.32 -13.32
N ALA A 169 2.22 -1.58 -12.92
CA ALA A 169 2.29 -2.77 -13.79
C ALA A 169 1.26 -2.79 -14.93
N SER A 170 0.14 -2.10 -14.76
CA SER A 170 -0.95 -2.07 -15.74
C SER A 170 -0.93 -0.85 -16.66
N LEU A 171 0.15 -0.05 -16.59
CA LEU A 171 0.28 1.22 -17.29
C LEU A 171 1.39 1.16 -18.34
N ASP A 172 1.27 1.99 -19.39
CA ASP A 172 2.39 2.27 -20.25
C ASP A 172 3.50 3.03 -19.53
N VAL A 173 4.66 3.17 -20.16
CA VAL A 173 5.87 3.74 -19.52
C VAL A 173 5.61 5.15 -18.99
N GLU A 174 5.01 6.02 -19.79
CA GLU A 174 4.79 7.43 -19.44
C GLU A 174 3.80 7.58 -18.29
N ASN A 175 2.67 6.90 -18.37
CA ASN A 175 1.68 6.89 -17.27
C ASN A 175 2.23 6.21 -16.01
N GLY A 176 3.05 5.17 -16.14
CA GLY A 176 3.70 4.50 -15.03
C GLY A 176 4.66 5.43 -14.28
N GLU A 177 5.48 6.20 -15.00
CA GLU A 177 6.38 7.20 -14.41
C GLU A 177 5.59 8.31 -13.69
N ALA A 178 4.56 8.87 -14.34
CA ALA A 178 3.73 9.90 -13.73
C ALA A 178 3.00 9.43 -12.47
N VAL A 179 2.52 8.18 -12.45
CA VAL A 179 1.88 7.57 -11.27
C VAL A 179 2.91 7.30 -10.17
N GLY A 180 4.11 6.85 -10.54
CA GLY A 180 5.21 6.67 -9.59
C GLY A 180 5.61 7.99 -8.91
N ASP A 181 5.79 9.07 -9.70
CA ASP A 181 6.06 10.42 -9.19
C ASP A 181 4.98 10.90 -8.23
N LEU A 182 3.73 10.74 -8.63
CA LEU A 182 2.59 11.11 -7.84
C LEU A 182 2.60 10.37 -6.50
N LEU A 183 2.76 9.03 -6.51
CA LEU A 183 2.74 8.21 -5.30
C LEU A 183 3.85 8.62 -4.33
N LEU A 184 5.06 8.87 -4.82
CA LEU A 184 6.19 9.33 -4.00
C LEU A 184 5.93 10.72 -3.42
N SER A 185 5.45 11.66 -4.24
CA SER A 185 5.14 13.03 -3.83
C SER A 185 4.07 13.06 -2.74
N VAL A 186 2.95 12.33 -2.93
CA VAL A 186 1.85 12.33 -1.96
C VAL A 186 2.21 11.61 -0.66
N ALA A 187 3.03 10.55 -0.73
CA ALA A 187 3.54 9.86 0.46
C ALA A 187 4.44 10.79 1.30
N ALA A 188 5.34 11.52 0.63
CA ALA A 188 6.21 12.50 1.28
C ALA A 188 5.40 13.65 1.89
N GLY A 189 4.45 14.23 1.14
CA GLY A 189 3.60 15.32 1.60
C GLY A 189 2.67 14.93 2.76
N ALA A 190 2.24 13.68 2.82
CA ALA A 190 1.45 13.13 3.94
C ALA A 190 2.32 12.70 5.14
N GLY A 191 3.63 12.62 4.98
CA GLY A 191 4.52 12.05 5.97
C GLY A 191 4.28 10.57 6.24
N SER A 192 3.81 9.82 5.27
CA SER A 192 3.48 8.40 5.41
C SER A 192 4.72 7.51 5.20
N THR A 193 4.78 6.38 5.90
CA THR A 193 5.67 5.29 5.53
C THR A 193 5.14 4.64 4.27
N LEU A 194 5.98 4.45 3.24
CA LEU A 194 5.57 3.88 1.95
C LEU A 194 6.24 2.51 1.74
N VAL A 195 5.43 1.49 1.49
CA VAL A 195 5.90 0.16 1.11
C VAL A 195 5.33 -0.20 -0.27
N VAL A 196 6.19 -0.44 -1.24
CA VAL A 196 5.80 -0.73 -2.63
C VAL A 196 6.32 -2.11 -3.02
N ALA A 197 5.45 -3.06 -3.29
CA ALA A 197 5.85 -4.26 -4.02
C ALA A 197 5.91 -3.91 -5.51
N THR A 198 7.06 -4.12 -6.12
CA THR A 198 7.26 -3.86 -7.55
C THR A 198 8.46 -4.61 -8.11
N HIS A 199 8.42 -4.84 -9.42
CA HIS A 199 9.55 -5.30 -10.21
C HIS A 199 10.06 -4.22 -11.19
N ASP A 200 9.42 -3.04 -11.24
CA ASP A 200 9.85 -1.91 -12.07
C ASP A 200 11.12 -1.28 -11.48
N GLN A 201 12.24 -1.44 -12.19
CA GLN A 201 13.54 -0.93 -11.77
C GLN A 201 13.54 0.59 -11.57
N ARG A 202 12.82 1.33 -12.42
CA ARG A 202 12.70 2.79 -12.33
C ARG A 202 12.03 3.22 -11.03
N MET A 203 11.00 2.48 -10.60
CA MET A 203 10.37 2.73 -9.30
C MET A 203 11.29 2.37 -8.13
N ILE A 204 12.01 1.24 -8.21
CA ILE A 204 12.94 0.79 -7.17
C ILE A 204 14.03 1.83 -6.91
N GLU A 205 14.65 2.37 -7.96
CA GLU A 205 15.73 3.35 -7.89
C GLU A 205 15.35 4.68 -7.21
N ARG A 206 14.06 4.95 -7.09
CA ARG A 206 13.49 6.17 -6.47
C ARG A 206 13.06 5.99 -5.02
N LEU A 207 13.18 4.78 -4.50
CA LEU A 207 12.88 4.43 -3.11
C LEU A 207 14.18 4.41 -2.28
N ASP A 208 14.07 4.48 -0.96
CA ASP A 208 15.22 4.60 -0.07
C ASP A 208 15.90 3.26 0.23
N ARG A 209 15.11 2.18 0.20
CA ARG A 209 15.53 0.85 0.64
C ARG A 209 14.85 -0.22 -0.20
N ARG A 210 15.59 -1.29 -0.50
CA ARG A 210 15.10 -2.46 -1.22
C ARG A 210 15.18 -3.69 -0.35
N ILE A 211 14.05 -4.37 -0.15
CA ILE A 211 13.95 -5.66 0.53
C ILE A 211 13.66 -6.73 -0.52
N VAL A 212 14.44 -7.81 -0.53
CA VAL A 212 14.30 -8.89 -1.49
C VAL A 212 13.71 -10.11 -0.81
N LEU A 213 12.53 -10.55 -1.27
CA LEU A 213 11.90 -11.81 -0.84
C LEU A 213 12.22 -12.94 -1.82
N ARG A 214 12.55 -14.11 -1.27
CA ARG A 214 12.67 -15.36 -2.01
C ARG A 214 12.18 -16.52 -1.15
N GLY A 215 11.24 -17.33 -1.68
CA GLY A 215 10.68 -18.48 -0.97
C GLY A 215 10.15 -18.12 0.43
N GLY A 216 9.49 -16.98 0.57
CA GLY A 216 8.93 -16.52 1.83
C GLY A 216 9.92 -15.93 2.84
N CYS A 217 11.22 -15.88 2.52
CA CYS A 217 12.26 -15.34 3.40
C CYS A 217 12.84 -14.05 2.83
N ILE A 218 13.31 -13.15 3.70
CA ILE A 218 14.10 -12.00 3.31
C ILE A 218 15.53 -12.48 3.03
N VAL A 219 16.02 -12.27 1.79
CA VAL A 219 17.35 -12.68 1.34
C VAL A 219 18.25 -11.50 0.99
N GLY A 220 17.73 -10.30 0.95
CA GLY A 220 18.46 -9.05 0.72
C GLY A 220 17.73 -7.89 1.38
N ASP A 221 18.50 -6.92 1.85
CA ASP A 221 18.02 -5.72 2.54
C ASP A 221 19.04 -4.61 2.37
N ASP A 222 18.87 -3.82 1.32
CA ASP A 222 19.87 -2.87 0.85
C ASP A 222 19.31 -1.44 0.83
N VAL A 223 20.16 -0.46 1.14
CA VAL A 223 19.86 0.96 0.89
C VAL A 223 20.07 1.24 -0.60
N VAL A 224 19.04 1.75 -1.27
CA VAL A 224 19.10 2.08 -2.70
C VAL A 224 20.07 3.25 -2.91
N GLY A 225 20.93 3.15 -3.93
CA GLY A 225 21.91 4.20 -4.28
C GLY A 225 23.23 4.19 -3.49
N LYS A 226 23.39 3.30 -2.51
CA LYS A 226 24.72 2.99 -1.94
C LYS A 226 25.23 1.71 -2.57
N VAL A 227 26.18 1.85 -3.52
CA VAL A 227 27.00 0.72 -3.98
C VAL A 227 27.72 0.18 -2.74
N PRO A 228 27.63 -1.14 -2.42
CA PRO A 228 28.48 -1.71 -1.39
C PRO A 228 29.95 -1.48 -1.79
N VAL A 229 30.73 -0.83 -0.92
CA VAL A 229 32.20 -0.66 -1.06
C VAL A 229 32.87 -1.98 -0.73
#